data_e064e403ae400104e529ec078b72d0bf
#
_entry.id   e064e403ae400104e529ec078b72d0bf
#
_cell.length_a   1.000
_cell.length_b   1.000
_cell.length_c   1.000
_cell.angle_alpha   90.00
_cell.angle_beta   90.00
_cell.angle_gamma   90.00
#
_symmetry.space_group_name_H-M   'P 1'
#
loop_
_entity.id
_entity.type
_entity.pdbx_description
1 polymer ?
#
loop_
_entity_poly.entity_id
_entity_poly.type
_entity_poly.pdbx_seq_one_letter_code
_entity_poly.pdbx_strand_id
1 'polypeptide(L)'
;AHLGISKKMLSLHEHNERERIQQILNYLSEGLQIALVSDAGTPLISDPGFPLVRAVVEAGYRVTPVPGVSSVITALSAAGLPTDKFIFHGFLPHKNSERLTRLEALKNADGTHVLLESTHRIERLLQQIEQLMPEADVVLAKELTKRHETFLRGTAEQCLQLFDQDALLKKGE
;
A
#
# COMPACT_ATOMS: atom_id res chain seq x y z
N ALA A 1 14.93 3.24 -19.46
CA ALA A 1 16.33 3.18 -19.87
C ALA A 1 16.97 1.81 -19.60
N HIS A 2 16.76 1.18 -18.45
CA HIS A 2 17.40 -0.12 -18.09
C HIS A 2 17.03 -1.26 -19.04
N LEU A 3 15.78 -1.32 -19.51
CA LEU A 3 15.31 -2.35 -20.42
C LEU A 3 15.48 -1.98 -21.91
N GLY A 4 16.10 -0.86 -22.24
CA GLY A 4 16.22 -0.37 -23.62
C GLY A 4 14.89 0.01 -24.27
N ILE A 5 13.81 0.08 -23.51
CA ILE A 5 12.47 0.43 -24.01
C ILE A 5 12.32 1.95 -24.02
N SER A 6 12.00 2.51 -25.18
CA SER A 6 11.63 3.92 -25.34
C SER A 6 10.19 4.02 -25.84
N LYS A 7 9.29 4.47 -24.99
CA LYS A 7 7.87 4.67 -25.29
C LYS A 7 7.40 6.02 -24.74
N LYS A 8 6.39 6.60 -25.37
CA LYS A 8 5.70 7.77 -24.84
C LYS A 8 5.10 7.41 -23.48
N MET A 9 5.43 8.18 -22.45
CA MET A 9 4.88 8.03 -21.12
C MET A 9 3.92 9.18 -20.82
N LEU A 10 2.84 8.86 -20.13
CA LEU A 10 1.85 9.81 -19.63
C LEU A 10 1.83 9.69 -18.12
N SER A 11 1.97 10.80 -17.43
CA SER A 11 1.78 10.82 -15.97
C SER A 11 0.30 10.64 -15.63
N LEU A 12 0.01 9.84 -14.61
CA LEU A 12 -1.32 9.66 -14.04
C LEU A 12 -1.22 9.94 -12.53
N HIS A 13 -2.03 10.85 -12.05
CA HIS A 13 -2.15 11.21 -10.63
C HIS A 13 -3.56 11.75 -10.35
N GLU A 14 -3.96 11.80 -9.10
CA GLU A 14 -5.33 12.17 -8.67
C GLU A 14 -5.85 13.48 -9.30
N HIS A 15 -4.96 14.44 -9.55
CA HIS A 15 -5.36 15.75 -10.09
C HIS A 15 -5.58 15.77 -11.61
N ASN A 16 -5.07 14.78 -12.35
CA ASN A 16 -5.20 14.76 -13.83
C ASN A 16 -6.01 13.56 -14.36
N GLU A 17 -6.53 12.68 -13.50
CA GLU A 17 -7.21 11.45 -13.93
C GLU A 17 -8.34 11.70 -14.92
N ARG A 18 -9.19 12.71 -14.71
CA ARG A 18 -10.32 13.01 -15.60
C ARG A 18 -9.88 13.31 -17.03
N GLU A 19 -8.85 14.13 -17.18
CA GLU A 19 -8.29 14.48 -18.49
C GLU A 19 -7.65 13.24 -19.15
N ARG A 20 -6.92 12.45 -18.36
CA ARG A 20 -6.26 11.23 -18.83
C ARG A 20 -7.24 10.15 -19.25
N ILE A 21 -8.38 10.00 -18.59
CA ILE A 21 -9.44 9.06 -19.00
C ILE A 21 -9.84 9.30 -20.46
N GLN A 22 -10.20 10.53 -20.80
CA GLN A 22 -10.63 10.84 -22.17
C GLN A 22 -9.51 10.59 -23.19
N GLN A 23 -8.28 10.98 -22.87
CA GLN A 23 -7.12 10.76 -23.73
C GLN A 23 -6.85 9.27 -23.96
N ILE A 24 -6.92 8.45 -22.92
CA ILE A 24 -6.70 7.00 -22.99
C ILE A 24 -7.81 6.33 -23.78
N LEU A 25 -9.08 6.71 -23.58
CA LEU A 25 -10.19 6.17 -24.36
C LEU A 25 -10.04 6.48 -25.86
N ASN A 26 -9.59 7.68 -26.22
CA ASN A 26 -9.29 8.03 -27.61
C ASN A 26 -8.18 7.13 -28.19
N TYR A 27 -7.08 6.92 -27.48
CA TYR A 27 -6.02 6.02 -27.93
C TYR A 27 -6.49 4.58 -28.10
N LEU A 28 -7.33 4.09 -27.19
CA LEU A 28 -7.91 2.74 -27.31
C LEU A 28 -8.85 2.63 -28.53
N SER A 29 -9.62 3.69 -28.84
CA SER A 29 -10.48 3.71 -30.04
C SER A 29 -9.68 3.72 -31.36
N GLU A 30 -8.45 4.23 -31.32
CA GLU A 30 -7.49 4.18 -32.43
C GLU A 30 -6.77 2.81 -32.53
N GLY A 31 -7.09 1.85 -31.65
CA GLY A 31 -6.49 0.51 -31.64
C GLY A 31 -5.14 0.43 -30.93
N LEU A 32 -4.73 1.47 -30.17
CA LEU A 32 -3.48 1.45 -29.43
C LEU A 32 -3.57 0.57 -28.19
N GLN A 33 -2.46 -0.06 -27.85
CA GLN A 33 -2.30 -0.80 -26.58
C GLN A 33 -1.66 0.11 -25.53
N ILE A 34 -2.26 0.13 -24.34
CA ILE A 34 -1.83 0.96 -23.22
C ILE A 34 -1.38 0.07 -22.06
N ALA A 35 -0.23 0.36 -21.48
CA ALA A 35 0.23 -0.26 -20.25
C ALA A 35 0.11 0.75 -19.09
N LEU A 36 -0.59 0.38 -18.03
CA LEU A 36 -0.59 1.11 -16.76
C LEU A 36 0.47 0.50 -15.85
N VAL A 37 1.38 1.34 -15.38
CA VAL A 37 2.47 0.94 -14.48
C VAL A 37 2.53 1.90 -13.29
N SER A 38 2.97 1.41 -12.13
CA SER A 38 3.26 2.21 -10.94
C SER A 38 4.77 2.25 -10.67
N ASP A 39 5.21 3.19 -9.87
CA ASP A 39 6.61 3.33 -9.49
C ASP A 39 7.07 2.17 -8.60
N ALA A 40 6.16 1.65 -7.77
CA ALA A 40 6.40 0.48 -6.92
C ALA A 40 5.11 -0.31 -6.69
N GLY A 41 5.24 -1.63 -6.54
CA GLY A 41 4.12 -2.52 -6.23
C GLY A 41 3.11 -2.67 -7.36
N THR A 42 1.85 -2.87 -6.99
CA THR A 42 0.74 -3.14 -7.91
C THR A 42 -0.04 -1.84 -8.17
N PRO A 43 -0.25 -1.43 -9.44
CA PRO A 43 -1.10 -0.29 -9.77
C PRO A 43 -2.47 -0.37 -9.10
N LEU A 44 -3.08 0.75 -8.79
CA LEU A 44 -4.38 0.93 -8.11
C LEU A 44 -4.39 0.58 -6.61
N ILE A 45 -3.45 -0.19 -6.12
CA ILE A 45 -3.42 -0.57 -4.70
C ILE A 45 -2.69 0.49 -3.90
N SER A 46 -3.43 1.45 -3.36
CA SER A 46 -2.94 2.72 -2.79
C SER A 46 -2.20 3.62 -3.79
N ASP A 47 -2.49 3.42 -5.07
CA ASP A 47 -1.98 4.18 -6.21
C ASP A 47 -3.14 4.71 -7.07
N PRO A 48 -2.94 5.77 -7.85
CA PRO A 48 -3.96 6.27 -8.77
C PRO A 48 -4.28 5.27 -9.88
N GLY A 49 -5.46 5.41 -10.51
CA GLY A 49 -5.85 4.65 -11.70
C GLY A 49 -7.19 3.92 -11.60
N PHE A 50 -7.81 3.81 -10.43
CA PHE A 50 -9.12 3.16 -10.31
C PHE A 50 -10.19 3.80 -11.23
N PRO A 51 -10.38 5.13 -11.27
CA PRO A 51 -11.33 5.77 -12.19
C PRO A 51 -11.01 5.50 -13.65
N LEU A 52 -9.72 5.46 -14.01
CA LEU A 52 -9.30 5.14 -15.39
C LEU A 52 -9.66 3.71 -15.77
N VAL A 53 -9.29 2.72 -14.96
CA VAL A 53 -9.58 1.31 -15.24
C VAL A 53 -11.09 1.08 -15.32
N ARG A 54 -11.86 1.70 -14.42
CA ARG A 54 -13.32 1.64 -14.44
C ARG A 54 -13.89 2.18 -15.75
N ALA A 55 -13.46 3.36 -16.18
CA ALA A 55 -13.92 3.97 -17.44
C ALA A 55 -13.57 3.12 -18.67
N VAL A 56 -12.40 2.51 -18.69
CA VAL A 56 -11.96 1.61 -19.77
C VAL A 56 -12.85 0.37 -19.85
N VAL A 57 -13.18 -0.23 -18.69
CA VAL A 57 -14.08 -1.39 -18.61
C VAL A 57 -15.52 -1.01 -19.05
N GLU A 58 -16.03 0.13 -18.57
CA GLU A 58 -17.36 0.65 -18.91
C GLU A 58 -17.47 0.96 -20.41
N ALA A 59 -16.38 1.38 -21.05
CA ALA A 59 -16.29 1.59 -22.50
C ALA A 59 -16.16 0.28 -23.32
N GLY A 60 -16.15 -0.88 -22.67
CA GLY A 60 -16.11 -2.20 -23.33
C GLY A 60 -14.71 -2.67 -23.75
N TYR A 61 -13.65 -1.98 -23.35
CA TYR A 61 -12.28 -2.41 -23.64
C TYR A 61 -11.80 -3.47 -22.67
N ARG A 62 -11.00 -4.40 -23.16
CA ARG A 62 -10.39 -5.45 -22.35
C ARG A 62 -9.26 -4.88 -21.48
N VAL A 63 -9.34 -5.13 -20.19
CA VAL A 63 -8.24 -4.91 -19.23
C VAL A 63 -7.62 -6.25 -18.88
N THR A 64 -6.32 -6.40 -19.06
CA THR A 64 -5.59 -7.63 -18.77
C THR A 64 -4.62 -7.39 -17.61
N PRO A 65 -4.79 -8.06 -16.46
CA PRO A 65 -3.82 -7.95 -15.37
C PRO A 65 -2.53 -8.69 -15.73
N VAL A 66 -1.40 -8.08 -15.42
CA VAL A 66 -0.10 -8.73 -15.49
C VAL A 66 0.32 -9.05 -14.05
N PRO A 67 0.43 -10.34 -13.66
CA PRO A 67 0.86 -10.71 -12.31
C PRO A 67 2.21 -10.10 -11.98
N GLY A 68 2.33 -9.55 -10.78
CA GLY A 68 3.53 -8.86 -10.33
C GLY A 68 3.64 -8.83 -8.81
N VAL A 69 4.59 -8.04 -8.34
CA VAL A 69 4.87 -7.86 -6.92
C VAL A 69 3.76 -7.09 -6.20
N SER A 70 3.52 -7.47 -4.94
CA SER A 70 2.62 -6.75 -4.04
C SER A 70 3.25 -6.70 -2.66
N SER A 71 3.48 -5.50 -2.13
CA SER A 71 4.00 -5.32 -0.77
C SER A 71 3.10 -5.97 0.29
N VAL A 72 1.79 -5.90 0.10
CA VAL A 72 0.79 -6.52 0.99
C VAL A 72 0.99 -8.03 1.08
N ILE A 73 1.03 -8.70 -0.06
CA ILE A 73 1.20 -10.16 -0.10
C ILE A 73 2.61 -10.56 0.33
N THR A 74 3.62 -9.80 -0.05
CA THR A 74 5.01 -10.03 0.39
C THR A 74 5.13 -9.93 1.92
N ALA A 75 4.54 -8.91 2.52
CA ALA A 75 4.52 -8.76 3.98
C ALA A 75 3.80 -9.93 4.65
N LEU A 76 2.60 -10.26 4.22
CA LEU A 76 1.81 -11.36 4.79
C LEU A 76 2.51 -12.71 4.69
N SER A 77 3.18 -13.00 3.57
CA SER A 77 3.87 -14.28 3.36
C SER A 77 5.03 -14.52 4.34
N ALA A 78 5.58 -13.47 4.93
CA ALA A 78 6.70 -13.54 5.87
C ALA A 78 6.34 -13.01 7.28
N ALA A 79 5.13 -12.54 7.52
CA ALA A 79 4.73 -11.96 8.80
C ALA A 79 4.70 -13.00 9.94
N GLY A 80 4.25 -14.21 9.67
CA GLY A 80 3.98 -15.21 10.72
C GLY A 80 2.66 -14.99 11.45
N LEU A 81 1.74 -14.24 10.86
CA LEU A 81 0.36 -14.04 11.31
C LEU A 81 -0.60 -14.89 10.47
N PRO A 82 -1.83 -15.18 10.96
CA PRO A 82 -2.85 -15.86 10.17
C PRO A 82 -3.15 -15.13 8.85
N THR A 83 -3.24 -15.88 7.75
CA THR A 83 -3.43 -15.30 6.41
C THR A 83 -4.69 -15.78 5.71
N ASP A 84 -5.46 -16.65 6.34
CA ASP A 84 -6.74 -17.17 5.85
C ASP A 84 -7.79 -16.08 5.69
N LYS A 85 -7.72 -15.05 6.54
CA LYS A 85 -8.53 -13.86 6.47
C LYS A 85 -7.70 -12.63 6.76
N PHE A 86 -7.57 -11.75 5.79
CA PHE A 86 -6.91 -10.45 6.01
C PHE A 86 -7.70 -9.31 5.36
N ILE A 87 -7.53 -8.11 5.91
CA ILE A 87 -8.19 -6.89 5.44
C ILE A 87 -7.12 -5.83 5.20
N PHE A 88 -7.03 -5.35 3.98
CA PHE A 88 -6.15 -4.24 3.62
C PHE A 88 -6.87 -2.91 3.80
N HIS A 89 -6.31 -2.03 4.61
CA HIS A 89 -6.86 -0.71 4.93
C HIS A 89 -6.13 0.44 4.23
N GLY A 90 -4.94 0.18 3.65
CA GLY A 90 -4.09 1.25 3.13
C GLY A 90 -3.61 2.18 4.24
N PHE A 91 -3.50 3.48 3.93
CA PHE A 91 -3.10 4.51 4.88
C PHE A 91 -4.27 4.94 5.76
N LEU A 92 -4.03 4.99 7.07
CA LEU A 92 -5.01 5.55 8.01
C LEU A 92 -5.08 7.09 7.91
N PRO A 93 -6.23 7.69 8.29
CA PRO A 93 -6.41 9.14 8.25
C PRO A 93 -5.29 9.92 8.93
N HIS A 94 -4.91 11.06 8.36
CA HIS A 94 -3.94 11.97 8.98
C HIS A 94 -4.46 12.58 10.29
N LYS A 95 -5.75 12.89 10.33
CA LYS A 95 -6.40 13.48 11.49
C LYS A 95 -6.49 12.47 12.63
N ASN A 96 -5.98 12.87 13.79
CA ASN A 96 -5.81 11.98 14.94
C ASN A 96 -7.13 11.33 15.40
N SER A 97 -8.20 12.11 15.51
CA SER A 97 -9.51 11.60 15.95
C SER A 97 -10.07 10.54 14.99
N GLU A 98 -9.99 10.79 13.69
CA GLU A 98 -10.46 9.83 12.69
C GLU A 98 -9.62 8.55 12.67
N ARG A 99 -8.30 8.67 12.86
CA ARG A 99 -7.40 7.52 12.95
C ARG A 99 -7.70 6.66 14.18
N LEU A 100 -7.91 7.28 15.35
CA LEU A 100 -8.31 6.55 16.57
C LEU A 100 -9.63 5.82 16.39
N THR A 101 -10.65 6.46 15.81
CA THR A 101 -11.93 5.81 15.50
C THR A 101 -11.73 4.59 14.59
N ARG A 102 -10.84 4.69 13.59
CA ARG A 102 -10.54 3.54 12.72
C ARG A 102 -9.83 2.43 13.47
N LEU A 103 -8.85 2.74 14.32
CA LEU A 103 -8.15 1.74 15.14
C LEU A 103 -9.09 1.06 16.14
N GLU A 104 -9.99 1.80 16.79
CA GLU A 104 -11.00 1.22 17.67
C GLU A 104 -11.91 0.20 16.95
N ALA A 105 -12.26 0.48 15.70
CA ALA A 105 -13.03 -0.45 14.88
C ALA A 105 -12.26 -1.74 14.58
N LEU A 106 -10.92 -1.71 14.51
CA LEU A 106 -10.09 -2.89 14.30
C LEU A 106 -10.03 -3.80 15.51
N LYS A 107 -10.15 -3.25 16.73
CA LYS A 107 -10.07 -4.01 17.98
C LYS A 107 -10.99 -5.22 18.05
N ASN A 108 -12.18 -5.11 17.45
CA ASN A 108 -13.19 -6.16 17.48
C ASN A 108 -13.40 -6.84 16.11
N ALA A 109 -12.57 -6.48 15.14
CA ALA A 109 -12.67 -7.06 13.80
C ALA A 109 -11.79 -8.31 13.72
N ASP A 110 -12.31 -9.33 13.05
CA ASP A 110 -11.65 -10.61 12.90
C ASP A 110 -10.73 -10.61 11.67
N GLY A 111 -9.55 -11.23 11.80
CA GLY A 111 -8.56 -11.40 10.75
C GLY A 111 -7.31 -10.52 10.92
N THR A 112 -6.34 -10.72 10.04
CA THR A 112 -5.12 -9.92 10.01
C THR A 112 -5.36 -8.60 9.27
N HIS A 113 -5.06 -7.49 9.94
CA HIS A 113 -5.23 -6.15 9.40
C HIS A 113 -3.92 -5.63 8.82
N VAL A 114 -3.92 -5.25 7.54
CA VAL A 114 -2.75 -4.72 6.84
C VAL A 114 -2.91 -3.22 6.65
N LEU A 115 -1.96 -2.47 7.21
CA LEU A 115 -1.90 -1.01 7.15
C LEU A 115 -0.64 -0.58 6.40
N LEU A 116 -0.72 0.53 5.68
CA LEU A 116 0.44 1.24 5.18
C LEU A 116 0.68 2.47 6.07
N GLU A 117 1.95 2.71 6.42
CA GLU A 117 2.29 3.91 7.18
C GLU A 117 3.67 4.43 6.81
N SER A 118 3.83 5.74 6.87
CA SER A 118 5.11 6.39 6.64
C SER A 118 6.02 6.30 7.86
N THR A 119 7.33 6.34 7.63
CA THR A 119 8.35 6.34 8.70
C THR A 119 8.18 7.50 9.68
N HIS A 120 7.62 8.63 9.24
CA HIS A 120 7.35 9.79 10.11
C HIS A 120 6.16 9.62 11.04
N ARG A 121 5.28 8.66 10.77
CA ARG A 121 4.02 8.46 11.50
C ARG A 121 3.95 7.14 12.23
N ILE A 122 4.84 6.21 11.93
CA ILE A 122 4.79 4.83 12.45
C ILE A 122 4.90 4.77 13.98
N GLU A 123 5.78 5.53 14.60
CA GLU A 123 5.91 5.54 16.07
C GLU A 123 4.60 5.97 16.73
N ARG A 124 3.97 7.01 16.20
CA ARG A 124 2.68 7.46 16.72
C ARG A 124 1.57 6.43 16.51
N LEU A 125 1.58 5.72 15.37
CA LEU A 125 0.63 4.64 15.13
C LEU A 125 0.82 3.50 16.13
N LEU A 126 2.06 3.09 16.39
CA LEU A 126 2.37 2.06 17.40
C LEU A 126 1.93 2.45 18.80
N GLN A 127 2.18 3.71 19.23
CA GLN A 127 1.71 4.22 20.52
C GLN A 127 0.18 4.15 20.64
N GLN A 128 -0.54 4.41 19.56
CA GLN A 128 -2.01 4.30 19.57
C GLN A 128 -2.49 2.84 19.59
N ILE A 129 -1.79 1.95 18.91
CA ILE A 129 -2.08 0.50 18.95
C ILE A 129 -1.83 -0.01 20.37
N GLU A 130 -0.71 0.34 20.99
CA GLU A 130 -0.38 -0.02 22.38
C GLU A 130 -1.49 0.42 23.36
N GLN A 131 -1.97 1.65 23.25
CA GLN A 131 -3.03 2.17 24.10
C GLN A 131 -4.38 1.47 23.93
N LEU A 132 -4.74 1.12 22.68
CA LEU A 132 -6.05 0.56 22.37
C LEU A 132 -6.08 -0.97 22.39
N MET A 133 -4.97 -1.60 22.04
CA MET A 133 -4.84 -3.06 21.82
C MET A 133 -3.46 -3.54 22.28
N PRO A 134 -3.10 -3.45 23.57
CA PRO A 134 -1.74 -3.74 24.06
C PRO A 134 -1.29 -5.17 23.79
N GLU A 135 -2.22 -6.12 23.74
CA GLU A 135 -1.94 -7.54 23.50
C GLU A 135 -1.97 -7.93 22.00
N ALA A 136 -2.18 -6.97 21.08
CA ALA A 136 -2.23 -7.29 19.67
C ALA A 136 -0.85 -7.70 19.14
N ASP A 137 -0.79 -8.78 18.38
CA ASP A 137 0.39 -9.15 17.60
C ASP A 137 0.60 -8.13 16.48
N VAL A 138 1.75 -7.50 16.46
CA VAL A 138 2.15 -6.52 15.46
C VAL A 138 3.36 -7.00 14.71
N VAL A 139 3.32 -6.85 13.39
CA VAL A 139 4.47 -7.08 12.51
C VAL A 139 4.72 -5.83 11.68
N LEU A 140 5.90 -5.24 11.84
CA LEU A 140 6.36 -4.17 10.96
C LEU A 140 7.24 -4.76 9.87
N ALA A 141 6.80 -4.63 8.63
CA ALA A 141 7.57 -5.01 7.45
C ALA A 141 8.11 -3.74 6.78
N LYS A 142 9.41 -3.63 6.69
CA LYS A 142 10.11 -2.42 6.27
C LYS A 142 11.15 -2.74 5.21
N GLU A 143 11.33 -1.82 4.24
CA GLU A 143 12.33 -1.95 3.16
C GLU A 143 12.19 -3.29 2.41
N LEU A 144 10.96 -3.76 2.22
CA LEU A 144 10.66 -5.03 1.57
C LEU A 144 11.35 -5.14 0.21
N THR A 145 11.98 -6.27 -0.04
CA THR A 145 12.76 -6.59 -1.25
C THR A 145 14.02 -5.75 -1.47
N LYS A 146 14.36 -4.86 -0.53
CA LYS A 146 15.57 -4.02 -0.57
C LYS A 146 16.67 -4.60 0.32
N ARG A 147 17.87 -4.00 0.26
CA ARG A 147 19.06 -4.47 1.02
C ARG A 147 18.85 -4.50 2.53
N HIS A 148 18.03 -3.62 3.05
CA HIS A 148 17.77 -3.48 4.49
C HIS A 148 16.38 -3.95 4.90
N GLU A 149 15.86 -4.96 4.17
CA GLU A 149 14.60 -5.60 4.52
C GLU A 149 14.59 -6.05 5.97
N THR A 150 13.55 -5.65 6.70
CA THR A 150 13.44 -5.92 8.14
C THR A 150 12.00 -6.26 8.51
N PHE A 151 11.85 -7.26 9.35
CA PHE A 151 10.59 -7.62 10.00
C PHE A 151 10.77 -7.52 11.52
N LEU A 152 10.03 -6.61 12.16
CA LEU A 152 9.92 -6.54 13.61
C LEU A 152 8.60 -7.20 14.02
N ARG A 153 8.64 -8.10 14.99
CA ARG A 153 7.49 -8.88 15.44
C ARG A 153 7.35 -8.78 16.95
N GLY A 154 6.12 -8.70 17.44
CA GLY A 154 5.79 -8.63 18.86
C GLY A 154 4.62 -7.70 19.11
N THR A 155 4.45 -7.23 20.34
CA THR A 155 3.46 -6.19 20.65
C THR A 155 3.91 -4.81 20.14
N ALA A 156 3.00 -3.85 20.12
CA ALA A 156 3.34 -2.47 19.74
C ALA A 156 4.41 -1.88 20.68
N GLU A 157 4.37 -2.17 21.98
CA GLU A 157 5.39 -1.79 22.95
C GLU A 157 6.77 -2.35 22.58
N GLN A 158 6.86 -3.65 22.30
CA GLN A 158 8.13 -4.27 21.90
C GLN A 158 8.70 -3.67 20.61
N CYS A 159 7.85 -3.35 19.64
CA CYS A 159 8.27 -2.65 18.43
C CYS A 159 8.81 -1.25 18.73
N LEU A 160 8.15 -0.49 19.60
CA LEU A 160 8.62 0.84 20.02
C LEU A 160 9.98 0.79 20.74
N GLN A 161 10.19 -0.19 21.62
CA GLN A 161 11.48 -0.38 22.30
C GLN A 161 12.62 -0.63 21.30
N LEU A 162 12.38 -1.41 20.23
CA LEU A 162 13.36 -1.63 19.17
C LEU A 162 13.65 -0.35 18.36
N PHE A 163 12.65 0.49 18.11
CA PHE A 163 12.85 1.79 17.46
C PHE A 163 13.73 2.75 18.27
N ASP A 164 13.65 2.68 19.60
CA ASP A 164 14.49 3.52 20.47
C ASP A 164 15.94 3.03 20.56
N GLN A 165 16.15 1.74 20.35
CA GLN A 165 17.49 1.14 20.36
C GLN A 165 18.25 1.32 19.05
N ASP A 166 17.54 1.40 17.91
CA ASP A 166 18.16 1.50 16.59
C ASP A 166 17.52 2.61 15.72
N ALA A 167 18.24 3.73 15.63
CA ALA A 167 17.81 4.87 14.82
C ALA A 167 17.71 4.55 13.30
N LEU A 168 18.32 3.46 12.82
CA LEU A 168 18.19 3.04 11.40
C LEU A 168 16.78 2.51 11.12
N LEU A 169 16.09 2.01 12.13
CA LEU A 169 14.70 1.57 11.99
C LEU A 169 13.75 2.74 11.69
N LYS A 170 14.12 3.97 12.02
CA LYS A 170 13.35 5.20 11.73
C LYS A 170 13.53 5.73 10.30
N LYS A 171 14.39 5.11 9.48
CA LYS A 171 14.68 5.53 8.10
C LYS A 171 14.17 4.49 7.10
N GLY A 172 13.93 4.92 5.86
CA GLY A 172 13.50 4.05 4.76
C GLY A 172 11.99 4.07 4.54
N GLU A 173 11.44 2.95 4.10
CA GLU A 173 10.04 2.82 3.65
C GLU A 173 9.40 1.56 4.21
#